data_5a910c7359718ab921932097fe4d0e37
#
_entry.id   5a910c7359718ab921932097fe4d0e37
#
_cell.length_a   1.000
_cell.length_b   1.000
_cell.length_c   1.000
_cell.angle_alpha   90.00
_cell.angle_beta   90.00
_cell.angle_gamma   90.00
#
_symmetry.space_group_name_H-M   'P 1'
#
loop_
_entity.id
_entity.type
_entity.pdbx_description
1 polymer ?
#
loop_
_entity_poly.entity_id
_entity_poly.type
_entity_poly.pdbx_seq_one_letter_code
_entity_poly.pdbx_strand_id
1 'polypeptide(L)'
;RVLVVGDVMLDRYWHGATSRISPEAPVPVVRVGEDEVRAGGAGNVALNATALGAQTTVVGLVGEDEAGRLLATRLEDRGVHCRLQTVSDAPTITKLRVISRHQQLIRLDFEQTFAAQHAGLMEAAVGELIGNTDVLILSDYAKGTLANVQALIALAREEGVAVVVDPKGTDFARYRGATLIKPNLAEFEAIVGPCADDAILIARGETLRAELELDALLITRGERGMTLLRRDASPFQLPTRAREVFDVTGAGDTVSAA
;
A
#
# COMPACT_ATOMS: atom_id res chain seq x y z
N ARG A 1 5.95 -16.63 -7.11
CA ARG A 1 5.12 -16.56 -5.90
C ARG A 1 5.44 -15.26 -5.17
N VAL A 2 4.42 -14.47 -4.94
CA VAL A 2 4.53 -13.16 -4.28
C VAL A 2 3.80 -13.22 -2.95
N LEU A 3 4.48 -12.83 -1.88
CA LEU A 3 3.89 -12.62 -0.56
C LEU A 3 3.74 -11.12 -0.33
N VAL A 4 2.51 -10.64 -0.19
CA VAL A 4 2.22 -9.24 0.14
C VAL A 4 1.86 -9.15 1.61
N VAL A 5 2.57 -8.32 2.36
CA VAL A 5 2.31 -8.10 3.79
C VAL A 5 2.13 -6.61 4.02
N GLY A 6 1.06 -6.21 4.71
CA GLY A 6 0.85 -4.79 4.99
C GLY A 6 -0.57 -4.42 5.40
N ASP A 7 -0.80 -3.12 5.39
CA ASP A 7 -2.08 -2.56 5.79
C ASP A 7 -3.12 -2.78 4.69
N VAL A 8 -4.01 -3.75 4.92
CA VAL A 8 -5.18 -4.00 4.06
C VAL A 8 -6.32 -3.08 4.45
N MET A 9 -7.11 -2.64 3.48
CA MET A 9 -8.25 -1.78 3.73
C MET A 9 -9.39 -2.03 2.76
N LEU A 10 -10.61 -1.67 3.17
CA LEU A 10 -11.80 -1.71 2.33
C LEU A 10 -12.11 -0.29 1.85
N ASP A 11 -12.03 -0.07 0.54
CA ASP A 11 -12.57 1.13 -0.10
C ASP A 11 -14.04 0.87 -0.48
N ARG A 12 -14.96 1.63 0.09
CA ARG A 12 -16.41 1.50 -0.11
C ARG A 12 -16.96 2.76 -0.75
N TYR A 13 -17.80 2.59 -1.77
CA TYR A 13 -18.36 3.70 -2.52
C TYR A 13 -19.88 3.57 -2.52
N TRP A 14 -20.55 4.54 -1.89
CA TRP A 14 -22.00 4.67 -1.96
C TRP A 14 -22.37 5.67 -3.03
N HIS A 15 -22.96 5.15 -4.10
CA HIS A 15 -23.47 5.98 -5.20
C HIS A 15 -24.96 6.24 -5.00
N GLY A 16 -25.35 7.51 -5.12
CA GLY A 16 -26.75 7.88 -4.91
C GLY A 16 -27.14 9.23 -5.46
N ALA A 17 -28.45 9.41 -5.64
CA ALA A 17 -29.02 10.68 -6.05
C ALA A 17 -29.20 11.63 -4.86
N THR A 18 -28.84 12.89 -5.07
CA THR A 18 -29.10 13.99 -4.14
C THR A 18 -30.21 14.85 -4.72
N SER A 19 -31.39 14.77 -4.15
CA SER A 19 -32.59 15.45 -4.66
C SER A 19 -33.25 16.40 -3.66
N ARG A 20 -32.83 16.40 -2.40
CA ARG A 20 -33.44 17.24 -1.34
C ARG A 20 -32.42 17.58 -0.26
N ILE A 21 -32.71 18.64 0.47
CA ILE A 21 -32.05 19.01 1.72
C ILE A 21 -32.81 18.35 2.88
N SER A 22 -32.07 17.92 3.91
CA SER A 22 -32.67 17.38 5.13
C SER A 22 -33.52 18.42 5.83
N PRO A 23 -34.71 18.04 6.38
CA PRO A 23 -35.48 18.93 7.25
C PRO A 23 -34.82 19.10 8.64
N GLU A 24 -33.89 18.25 9.02
CA GLU A 24 -33.22 18.23 10.34
C GLU A 24 -32.00 19.15 10.38
N ALA A 25 -31.35 19.35 9.23
CA ALA A 25 -30.14 20.17 9.12
C ALA A 25 -29.92 20.61 7.66
N PRO A 26 -29.18 21.70 7.39
CA PRO A 26 -28.91 22.17 6.02
C PRO A 26 -27.87 21.31 5.29
N VAL A 27 -28.13 20.02 5.22
CA VAL A 27 -27.26 19.02 4.57
C VAL A 27 -28.03 18.27 3.48
N PRO A 28 -27.36 17.86 2.38
CA PRO A 28 -28.00 17.07 1.34
C PRO A 28 -28.36 15.66 1.84
N VAL A 29 -29.52 15.16 1.38
CA VAL A 29 -29.92 13.76 1.58
C VAL A 29 -29.51 12.97 0.35
N VAL A 30 -28.61 11.99 0.53
CA VAL A 30 -28.22 11.05 -0.51
C VAL A 30 -29.03 9.77 -0.37
N ARG A 31 -29.79 9.43 -1.42
CA ARG A 31 -30.48 8.15 -1.49
C ARG A 31 -29.57 7.14 -2.15
N VAL A 32 -28.91 6.29 -1.34
CA VAL A 32 -27.98 5.28 -1.83
C VAL A 32 -28.74 4.26 -2.68
N GLY A 33 -28.25 4.04 -3.91
CA GLY A 33 -28.79 3.09 -4.88
C GLY A 33 -27.79 1.99 -5.23
N GLU A 34 -26.49 2.23 -5.04
CA GLU A 34 -25.43 1.29 -5.34
C GLU A 34 -24.35 1.34 -4.24
N ASP A 35 -23.86 0.17 -3.86
CA ASP A 35 -22.80 -0.03 -2.89
C ASP A 35 -21.68 -0.84 -3.55
N GLU A 36 -20.61 -0.15 -3.93
CA GLU A 36 -19.42 -0.76 -4.53
C GLU A 36 -18.33 -0.88 -3.48
N VAL A 37 -17.62 -2.02 -3.49
CA VAL A 37 -16.48 -2.28 -2.61
C VAL A 37 -15.26 -2.73 -3.40
N ARG A 38 -14.09 -2.20 -3.00
CA ARG A 38 -12.79 -2.52 -3.58
C ARG A 38 -11.78 -2.79 -2.46
N ALA A 39 -10.81 -3.66 -2.73
CA ALA A 39 -9.68 -3.81 -1.83
C ALA A 39 -8.67 -2.67 -2.08
N GLY A 40 -8.21 -2.05 -0.99
CA GLY A 40 -7.19 -1.00 -1.00
C GLY A 40 -5.93 -1.41 -0.23
N GLY A 41 -4.91 -0.57 -0.28
CA GLY A 41 -3.62 -0.81 0.37
C GLY A 41 -2.96 -2.11 -0.10
N ALA A 42 -2.43 -2.89 0.83
CA ALA A 42 -1.80 -4.18 0.54
C ALA A 42 -2.72 -5.14 -0.24
N GLY A 43 -4.05 -5.05 -0.03
CA GLY A 43 -5.03 -5.80 -0.81
C GLY A 43 -5.02 -5.43 -2.30
N ASN A 44 -4.91 -4.15 -2.63
CA ASN A 44 -4.81 -3.69 -4.01
C ASN A 44 -3.47 -4.10 -4.66
N VAL A 45 -2.36 -4.05 -3.93
CA VAL A 45 -1.07 -4.58 -4.39
C VAL A 45 -1.19 -6.07 -4.74
N ALA A 46 -1.83 -6.87 -3.87
CA ALA A 46 -2.03 -8.28 -4.11
C ALA A 46 -2.89 -8.57 -5.36
N LEU A 47 -3.97 -7.79 -5.56
CA LEU A 47 -4.80 -7.90 -6.77
C LEU A 47 -4.01 -7.59 -8.04
N ASN A 48 -3.19 -6.53 -8.03
CA ASN A 48 -2.37 -6.16 -9.16
C ASN A 48 -1.32 -7.23 -9.48
N ALA A 49 -0.63 -7.77 -8.46
CA ALA A 49 0.33 -8.86 -8.65
C ALA A 49 -0.33 -10.12 -9.25
N THR A 50 -1.52 -10.48 -8.76
CA THR A 50 -2.30 -11.60 -9.31
C THR A 50 -2.73 -11.34 -10.75
N ALA A 51 -3.17 -10.12 -11.07
CA ALA A 51 -3.55 -9.74 -12.43
C ALA A 51 -2.36 -9.77 -13.41
N LEU A 52 -1.13 -9.57 -12.92
CA LEU A 52 0.12 -9.74 -13.70
C LEU A 52 0.56 -11.21 -13.83
N GLY A 53 -0.19 -12.15 -13.25
CA GLY A 53 0.05 -13.59 -13.37
C GLY A 53 0.83 -14.23 -12.22
N ALA A 54 1.08 -13.50 -11.13
CA ALA A 54 1.73 -14.06 -9.95
C ALA A 54 0.77 -14.94 -9.13
N GLN A 55 1.31 -15.98 -8.51
CA GLN A 55 0.64 -16.66 -7.40
C GLN A 55 0.83 -15.82 -6.14
N THR A 56 -0.22 -15.16 -5.70
CA THR A 56 -0.12 -14.13 -4.66
C THR A 56 -0.82 -14.56 -3.38
N THR A 57 -0.12 -14.42 -2.26
CA THR A 57 -0.67 -14.52 -0.91
C THR A 57 -0.64 -13.16 -0.25
N VAL A 58 -1.72 -12.75 0.43
CA VAL A 58 -1.76 -11.53 1.23
C VAL A 58 -1.88 -11.85 2.72
N VAL A 59 -1.06 -11.17 3.51
CA VAL A 59 -1.07 -11.20 4.99
C VAL A 59 -1.31 -9.78 5.49
N GLY A 60 -2.23 -9.62 6.41
CA GLY A 60 -2.58 -8.32 6.99
C GLY A 60 -3.49 -8.48 8.19
N LEU A 61 -3.75 -7.37 8.88
CA LEU A 61 -4.67 -7.32 10.03
C LEU A 61 -6.04 -6.82 9.59
N VAL A 62 -7.09 -7.46 10.10
CA VAL A 62 -8.50 -7.05 9.92
C VAL A 62 -9.22 -7.14 11.26
N GLY A 63 -10.30 -6.37 11.41
CA GLY A 63 -11.18 -6.48 12.56
C GLY A 63 -12.09 -7.71 12.48
N GLU A 64 -12.68 -8.10 13.62
CA GLU A 64 -13.74 -9.12 13.68
C GLU A 64 -15.10 -8.55 13.25
N ASP A 65 -15.18 -8.05 12.00
CA ASP A 65 -16.31 -7.31 11.49
C ASP A 65 -16.76 -7.73 10.07
N GLU A 66 -17.84 -7.13 9.58
CA GLU A 66 -18.36 -7.37 8.22
C GLU A 66 -17.35 -6.93 7.16
N ALA A 67 -16.67 -5.80 7.38
CA ALA A 67 -15.73 -5.24 6.43
C ALA A 67 -14.53 -6.16 6.19
N GLY A 68 -14.01 -6.79 7.25
CA GLY A 68 -12.93 -7.78 7.15
C GLY A 68 -13.34 -9.03 6.36
N ARG A 69 -14.54 -9.56 6.63
CA ARG A 69 -15.09 -10.70 5.88
C ARG A 69 -15.31 -10.36 4.40
N LEU A 70 -15.87 -9.19 4.13
CA LEU A 70 -16.13 -8.73 2.76
C LEU A 70 -14.82 -8.51 1.99
N LEU A 71 -13.81 -7.94 2.64
CA LEU A 71 -12.48 -7.75 2.04
C LEU A 71 -11.84 -9.09 1.67
N ALA A 72 -11.85 -10.08 2.59
CA ALA A 72 -11.33 -11.42 2.34
C ALA A 72 -12.02 -12.06 1.13
N THR A 73 -13.37 -12.08 1.11
CA THR A 73 -14.14 -12.61 -0.01
C THR A 73 -13.77 -11.94 -1.34
N ARG A 74 -13.65 -10.60 -1.36
CA ARG A 74 -13.30 -9.86 -2.59
C ARG A 74 -11.92 -10.19 -3.12
N LEU A 75 -10.97 -10.44 -2.25
CA LEU A 75 -9.61 -10.85 -2.61
C LEU A 75 -9.59 -12.29 -3.15
N GLU A 76 -10.26 -13.20 -2.46
CA GLU A 76 -10.35 -14.62 -2.83
C GLU A 76 -11.07 -14.83 -4.17
N ASP A 77 -12.17 -14.12 -4.42
CA ASP A 77 -12.91 -14.11 -5.70
C ASP A 77 -12.02 -13.71 -6.89
N ARG A 78 -10.91 -13.04 -6.64
CA ARG A 78 -9.94 -12.60 -7.66
C ARG A 78 -8.66 -13.44 -7.68
N GLY A 79 -8.63 -14.56 -6.96
CA GLY A 79 -7.54 -15.53 -6.96
C GLY A 79 -6.37 -15.18 -6.03
N VAL A 80 -6.55 -14.25 -5.10
CA VAL A 80 -5.55 -13.97 -4.04
C VAL A 80 -5.75 -14.96 -2.89
N HIS A 81 -4.69 -15.60 -2.43
CA HIS A 81 -4.74 -16.42 -1.21
C HIS A 81 -4.70 -15.53 0.02
N CYS A 82 -5.78 -15.53 0.82
CA CYS A 82 -5.89 -14.69 2.01
C CYS A 82 -5.38 -15.41 3.26
N ARG A 83 -4.45 -14.77 3.97
CA ARG A 83 -3.96 -15.15 5.31
C ARG A 83 -4.13 -13.97 6.27
N LEU A 84 -5.32 -13.36 6.24
CA LEU A 84 -5.66 -12.22 7.08
C LEU A 84 -5.82 -12.66 8.54
N GLN A 85 -5.21 -11.92 9.45
CA GLN A 85 -5.27 -12.15 10.88
C GLN A 85 -6.36 -11.27 11.48
N THR A 86 -7.35 -11.90 12.12
CA THR A 86 -8.48 -11.18 12.73
C THR A 86 -8.14 -10.76 14.16
N VAL A 87 -8.39 -9.50 14.47
CA VAL A 87 -8.24 -8.92 15.81
C VAL A 87 -9.59 -8.37 16.30
N SER A 88 -9.84 -8.41 17.61
CA SER A 88 -11.11 -7.96 18.20
C SER A 88 -11.06 -6.55 18.78
N ASP A 89 -9.87 -5.95 18.89
CA ASP A 89 -9.63 -4.66 19.53
C ASP A 89 -9.53 -3.46 18.56
N ALA A 90 -9.63 -3.71 17.26
CA ALA A 90 -9.65 -2.67 16.23
C ALA A 90 -10.55 -3.06 15.05
N PRO A 91 -11.23 -2.09 14.43
CA PRO A 91 -12.03 -2.36 13.23
C PRO A 91 -11.15 -2.56 11.99
N THR A 92 -11.70 -3.24 10.98
CA THR A 92 -11.10 -3.26 9.65
C THR A 92 -11.06 -1.83 9.08
N ILE A 93 -9.89 -1.42 8.60
CA ILE A 93 -9.72 -0.09 8.00
C ILE A 93 -10.67 0.04 6.81
N THR A 94 -11.60 0.98 6.90
CA THR A 94 -12.60 1.20 5.85
C THR A 94 -12.66 2.68 5.47
N LYS A 95 -12.59 2.96 4.17
CA LYS A 95 -12.72 4.31 3.60
C LYS A 95 -14.01 4.37 2.78
N LEU A 96 -15.07 4.90 3.39
CA LEU A 96 -16.38 5.06 2.75
C LEU A 96 -16.47 6.42 2.05
N ARG A 97 -16.71 6.40 0.75
CA ARG A 97 -16.93 7.59 -0.08
C ARG A 97 -18.38 7.65 -0.51
N VAL A 98 -19.04 8.78 -0.25
CA VAL A 98 -20.41 9.03 -0.71
C VAL A 98 -20.32 9.88 -1.97
N ILE A 99 -20.87 9.35 -3.07
CA ILE A 99 -20.76 9.95 -4.41
C ILE A 99 -22.16 10.24 -4.95
N SER A 100 -22.36 11.47 -5.45
CA SER A 100 -23.57 11.86 -6.17
C SER A 100 -23.19 12.59 -7.44
N ARG A 101 -23.82 12.23 -8.57
CA ARG A 101 -23.60 12.87 -9.89
C ARG A 101 -22.10 13.01 -10.25
N HIS A 102 -21.31 11.95 -10.02
CA HIS A 102 -19.85 11.90 -10.26
C HIS A 102 -19.01 12.81 -9.35
N GLN A 103 -19.59 13.36 -8.29
CA GLN A 103 -18.89 14.18 -7.31
C GLN A 103 -18.86 13.49 -5.96
N GLN A 104 -17.67 13.40 -5.35
CA GLN A 104 -17.54 12.95 -3.97
C GLN A 104 -18.05 14.05 -3.03
N LEU A 105 -19.07 13.73 -2.23
CA LEU A 105 -19.66 14.64 -1.26
C LEU A 105 -18.94 14.61 0.09
N ILE A 106 -18.59 13.39 0.55
CA ILE A 106 -17.92 13.17 1.84
C ILE A 106 -17.12 11.87 1.78
N ARG A 107 -16.06 11.78 2.57
CA ARG A 107 -15.37 10.54 2.91
C ARG A 107 -15.43 10.33 4.41
N LEU A 108 -15.79 9.13 4.81
CA LEU A 108 -15.81 8.66 6.20
C LEU A 108 -14.72 7.60 6.35
N ASP A 109 -13.78 7.84 7.25
CA ASP A 109 -12.67 6.93 7.53
C ASP A 109 -12.96 6.21 8.86
N PHE A 110 -13.23 4.90 8.76
CA PHE A 110 -13.34 4.01 9.92
C PHE A 110 -11.98 3.35 10.09
N GLU A 111 -11.15 3.90 10.95
CA GLU A 111 -9.80 3.41 11.14
C GLU A 111 -9.31 3.63 12.56
N GLN A 112 -8.57 2.65 13.03
CA GLN A 112 -7.78 2.71 14.24
C GLN A 112 -6.45 2.02 13.93
N THR A 113 -5.34 2.59 14.39
CA THR A 113 -4.03 1.95 14.25
C THR A 113 -4.01 0.66 15.07
N PHE A 114 -3.64 -0.44 14.43
CA PHE A 114 -3.49 -1.73 15.10
C PHE A 114 -2.39 -1.66 16.15
N ALA A 115 -2.64 -2.24 17.31
CA ALA A 115 -1.70 -2.22 18.42
C ALA A 115 -0.44 -3.03 18.10
N ALA A 116 0.72 -2.56 18.55
CA ALA A 116 2.02 -3.21 18.31
C ALA A 116 2.09 -4.66 18.84
N GLN A 117 1.22 -5.04 19.78
CA GLN A 117 1.10 -6.41 20.27
C GLN A 117 0.73 -7.42 19.18
N HIS A 118 0.13 -6.98 18.06
CA HIS A 118 -0.23 -7.85 16.93
C HIS A 118 0.95 -8.11 15.97
N ALA A 119 2.11 -7.47 16.17
CA ALA A 119 3.29 -7.67 15.31
C ALA A 119 3.72 -9.15 15.26
N GLY A 120 3.63 -9.87 16.38
CA GLY A 120 3.95 -11.30 16.42
C GLY A 120 3.07 -12.19 15.53
N LEU A 121 1.82 -11.77 15.25
CA LEU A 121 0.95 -12.47 14.29
C LEU A 121 1.50 -12.37 12.87
N MET A 122 2.06 -11.21 12.50
CA MET A 122 2.66 -11.00 11.19
C MET A 122 3.95 -11.80 11.04
N GLU A 123 4.81 -11.79 12.06
CA GLU A 123 6.05 -12.56 12.07
C GLU A 123 5.78 -14.07 11.93
N ALA A 124 4.82 -14.60 12.68
CA ALA A 124 4.44 -16.00 12.61
C ALA A 124 3.90 -16.37 11.21
N ALA A 125 2.97 -15.56 10.67
CA ALA A 125 2.37 -15.81 9.36
C ALA A 125 3.41 -15.73 8.22
N VAL A 126 4.33 -14.77 8.29
CA VAL A 126 5.43 -14.63 7.31
C VAL A 126 6.40 -15.78 7.45
N GLY A 127 6.80 -16.16 8.68
CA GLY A 127 7.69 -17.30 8.93
C GLY A 127 7.20 -18.62 8.35
N GLU A 128 5.88 -18.86 8.35
CA GLU A 128 5.27 -20.05 7.71
C GLU A 128 5.35 -20.03 6.18
N LEU A 129 5.39 -18.84 5.56
CA LEU A 129 5.21 -18.67 4.11
C LEU A 129 6.50 -18.32 3.39
N ILE A 130 7.47 -17.72 4.07
CA ILE A 130 8.64 -17.10 3.45
C ILE A 130 9.52 -18.09 2.68
N GLY A 131 9.72 -19.30 3.20
CA GLY A 131 10.51 -20.34 2.53
C GLY A 131 9.91 -20.83 1.19
N ASN A 132 8.66 -20.46 0.88
CA ASN A 132 8.01 -20.77 -0.40
C ASN A 132 7.65 -19.52 -1.20
N THR A 133 8.36 -18.41 -0.95
CA THR A 133 8.13 -17.09 -1.52
C THR A 133 9.33 -16.69 -2.40
N ASP A 134 9.06 -16.10 -3.55
CA ASP A 134 10.11 -15.59 -4.44
C ASP A 134 10.37 -14.09 -4.21
N VAL A 135 9.32 -13.33 -3.83
CA VAL A 135 9.38 -11.90 -3.50
C VAL A 135 8.43 -11.58 -2.36
N LEU A 136 8.91 -10.83 -1.36
CA LEU A 136 8.13 -10.23 -0.29
C LEU A 136 7.88 -8.75 -0.62
N ILE A 137 6.60 -8.34 -0.68
CA ILE A 137 6.21 -6.93 -0.81
C ILE A 137 5.64 -6.45 0.53
N LEU A 138 6.22 -5.40 1.08
CA LEU A 138 5.78 -4.74 2.31
C LEU A 138 5.08 -3.43 1.94
N SER A 139 3.75 -3.37 2.12
CA SER A 139 2.91 -2.21 1.79
C SER A 139 2.49 -1.50 3.07
N ASP A 140 3.18 -0.39 3.37
CA ASP A 140 2.99 0.39 4.61
C ASP A 140 2.08 1.59 4.37
N TYR A 141 1.06 1.74 5.21
CA TYR A 141 0.17 2.90 5.30
C TYR A 141 0.16 3.50 6.71
N ALA A 142 1.12 3.09 7.55
CA ALA A 142 1.24 3.49 8.95
C ALA A 142 -0.02 3.18 9.78
N LYS A 143 -0.64 2.00 9.53
CA LYS A 143 -1.83 1.55 10.26
C LYS A 143 -1.52 0.44 11.28
N GLY A 144 -0.25 0.06 11.43
CA GLY A 144 0.22 -0.80 12.50
C GLY A 144 0.52 -2.25 12.10
N THR A 145 0.06 -2.73 10.94
CA THR A 145 0.37 -4.08 10.47
C THR A 145 1.88 -4.35 10.39
N LEU A 146 2.65 -3.34 9.98
CA LEU A 146 4.12 -3.41 9.85
C LEU A 146 4.86 -2.79 11.05
N ALA A 147 4.30 -2.90 12.27
CA ALA A 147 4.93 -2.34 13.48
C ALA A 147 6.38 -2.85 13.68
N ASN A 148 6.63 -4.13 13.40
CA ASN A 148 7.96 -4.75 13.51
C ASN A 148 8.53 -5.14 12.13
N VAL A 149 8.52 -4.19 11.19
CA VAL A 149 8.93 -4.42 9.79
C VAL A 149 10.36 -4.95 9.66
N GLN A 150 11.28 -4.58 10.58
CA GLN A 150 12.66 -5.06 10.58
C GLN A 150 12.75 -6.59 10.77
N ALA A 151 11.90 -7.18 11.62
CA ALA A 151 11.86 -8.63 11.78
C ALA A 151 11.44 -9.33 10.48
N LEU A 152 10.47 -8.76 9.75
CA LEU A 152 10.02 -9.32 8.46
C LEU A 152 11.12 -9.23 7.39
N ILE A 153 11.85 -8.12 7.34
CA ILE A 153 13.00 -7.93 6.45
C ILE A 153 14.12 -8.94 6.80
N ALA A 154 14.39 -9.14 8.09
CA ALA A 154 15.40 -10.10 8.55
C ALA A 154 15.03 -11.54 8.14
N LEU A 155 13.79 -11.97 8.39
CA LEU A 155 13.30 -13.29 7.98
C LEU A 155 13.46 -13.52 6.46
N ALA A 156 13.08 -12.53 5.64
CA ALA A 156 13.22 -12.63 4.20
C ALA A 156 14.69 -12.72 3.76
N ARG A 157 15.58 -11.96 4.40
CA ARG A 157 17.03 -12.00 4.10
C ARG A 157 17.65 -13.34 4.47
N GLU A 158 17.28 -13.94 5.59
CA GLU A 158 17.75 -15.26 6.00
C GLU A 158 17.38 -16.34 4.97
N GLU A 159 16.20 -16.24 4.36
CA GLU A 159 15.73 -17.14 3.31
C GLU A 159 16.17 -16.73 1.90
N GLY A 160 16.92 -15.63 1.75
CA GLY A 160 17.36 -15.12 0.43
C GLY A 160 16.25 -14.55 -0.44
N VAL A 161 15.12 -14.16 0.15
CA VAL A 161 13.95 -13.60 -0.53
C VAL A 161 14.12 -12.10 -0.71
N ALA A 162 13.90 -11.62 -1.94
CA ALA A 162 13.94 -10.19 -2.23
C ALA A 162 12.77 -9.44 -1.55
N VAL A 163 13.07 -8.27 -0.96
CA VAL A 163 12.09 -7.44 -0.24
C VAL A 163 11.88 -6.12 -0.95
N VAL A 164 10.64 -5.87 -1.38
CA VAL A 164 10.18 -4.60 -1.96
C VAL A 164 9.32 -3.88 -0.93
N VAL A 165 9.61 -2.62 -0.65
CA VAL A 165 8.85 -1.81 0.32
C VAL A 165 8.20 -0.62 -0.38
N ASP A 166 6.89 -0.49 -0.19
CA ASP A 166 6.14 0.75 -0.40
C ASP A 166 6.05 1.48 0.95
N PRO A 167 6.88 2.49 1.19
CA PRO A 167 7.08 3.05 2.52
C PRO A 167 6.02 4.08 2.88
N LYS A 168 5.85 4.32 4.20
CA LYS A 168 5.05 5.43 4.73
C LYS A 168 5.76 6.13 5.88
N GLY A 169 5.47 7.43 6.02
CA GLY A 169 6.06 8.25 7.09
C GLY A 169 7.43 8.83 6.73
N THR A 170 8.16 9.27 7.76
CA THR A 170 9.44 9.97 7.61
C THR A 170 10.63 9.21 8.23
N ASP A 171 10.39 8.02 8.80
CA ASP A 171 11.45 7.15 9.33
C ASP A 171 11.70 5.98 8.37
N PHE A 172 12.56 6.19 7.39
CA PHE A 172 12.95 5.12 6.45
C PHE A 172 14.02 4.18 7.02
N ALA A 173 14.67 4.54 8.14
CA ALA A 173 15.63 3.67 8.81
C ALA A 173 15.01 2.34 9.22
N ARG A 174 13.69 2.33 9.47
CA ARG A 174 12.93 1.11 9.77
C ARG A 174 12.87 0.10 8.61
N TYR A 175 13.22 0.50 7.39
CA TYR A 175 13.25 -0.38 6.21
C TYR A 175 14.68 -0.75 5.77
N ARG A 176 15.69 -0.45 6.60
CA ARG A 176 17.09 -0.80 6.33
C ARG A 176 17.23 -2.26 5.94
N GLY A 177 18.03 -2.52 4.91
CA GLY A 177 18.33 -3.86 4.42
C GLY A 177 17.24 -4.47 3.52
N ALA A 178 16.18 -3.74 3.18
CA ALA A 178 15.31 -4.14 2.09
C ALA A 178 16.07 -4.18 0.75
N THR A 179 15.59 -4.98 -0.20
CA THR A 179 16.18 -5.01 -1.55
C THR A 179 15.87 -3.71 -2.30
N LEU A 180 14.60 -3.28 -2.24
CA LEU A 180 14.12 -2.06 -2.92
C LEU A 180 13.13 -1.32 -2.03
N ILE A 181 13.23 0.02 -2.00
CA ILE A 181 12.21 0.90 -1.44
C ILE A 181 11.67 1.80 -2.56
N LYS A 182 10.34 2.00 -2.58
CA LYS A 182 9.64 2.79 -3.62
C LYS A 182 8.87 3.98 -3.03
N PRO A 183 9.51 5.05 -2.59
CA PRO A 183 8.81 6.27 -2.20
C PRO A 183 8.27 7.04 -3.42
N ASN A 184 7.22 7.83 -3.20
CA ASN A 184 6.92 8.92 -4.12
C ASN A 184 7.85 10.11 -3.85
N LEU A 185 7.87 11.10 -4.77
CA LEU A 185 8.76 12.25 -4.66
C LEU A 185 8.55 13.03 -3.35
N ALA A 186 7.31 13.23 -2.93
CA ALA A 186 7.01 13.98 -1.70
C ALA A 186 7.50 13.24 -0.45
N GLU A 187 7.32 11.91 -0.39
CA GLU A 187 7.85 11.06 0.68
C GLU A 187 9.38 11.07 0.69
N PHE A 188 10.01 11.00 -0.48
CA PHE A 188 11.45 11.08 -0.62
C PHE A 188 11.99 12.44 -0.13
N GLU A 189 11.42 13.54 -0.62
CA GLU A 189 11.83 14.89 -0.24
C GLU A 189 11.58 15.21 1.25
N ALA A 190 10.60 14.58 1.87
CA ALA A 190 10.36 14.71 3.31
C ALA A 190 11.53 14.15 4.14
N ILE A 191 12.31 13.21 3.59
CA ILE A 191 13.48 12.62 4.25
C ILE A 191 14.76 13.40 3.92
N VAL A 192 15.01 13.62 2.64
CA VAL A 192 16.30 14.14 2.16
C VAL A 192 16.30 15.65 1.92
N GLY A 193 15.14 16.29 2.06
CA GLY A 193 14.92 17.71 1.72
C GLY A 193 14.58 17.91 0.23
N PRO A 194 14.10 19.12 -0.14
CA PRO A 194 13.63 19.45 -1.49
C PRO A 194 14.71 19.26 -2.57
N CYS A 195 14.36 18.67 -3.70
CA CYS A 195 15.25 18.42 -4.83
C CYS A 195 14.93 19.40 -5.97
N ALA A 196 15.76 20.41 -6.17
CA ALA A 196 15.55 21.44 -7.16
C ALA A 196 15.67 20.92 -8.61
N ASP A 197 16.48 19.89 -8.81
CA ASP A 197 16.76 19.27 -10.11
C ASP A 197 17.07 17.77 -9.97
N ASP A 198 17.22 17.10 -11.11
CA ASP A 198 17.48 15.67 -11.17
C ASP A 198 18.88 15.29 -10.63
N ALA A 199 19.86 16.18 -10.74
CA ALA A 199 21.20 15.90 -10.23
C ALA A 199 21.20 15.85 -8.70
N ILE A 200 20.50 16.76 -8.04
CA ILE A 200 20.32 16.78 -6.60
C ILE A 200 19.50 15.56 -6.14
N LEU A 201 18.42 15.22 -6.87
CA LEU A 201 17.60 14.05 -6.57
C LEU A 201 18.43 12.77 -6.61
N ILE A 202 19.22 12.58 -7.67
CA ILE A 202 20.10 11.41 -7.84
C ILE A 202 21.16 11.35 -6.72
N ALA A 203 21.87 12.47 -6.46
CA ALA A 203 22.91 12.49 -5.43
C ALA A 203 22.37 12.14 -4.03
N ARG A 204 21.23 12.72 -3.64
CA ARG A 204 20.58 12.43 -2.37
C ARG A 204 20.00 11.02 -2.33
N GLY A 205 19.45 10.55 -3.45
CA GLY A 205 18.94 9.18 -3.56
C GLY A 205 20.03 8.12 -3.41
N GLU A 206 21.19 8.32 -4.00
CA GLU A 206 22.32 7.41 -3.83
C GLU A 206 22.85 7.42 -2.38
N THR A 207 22.88 8.58 -1.73
CA THR A 207 23.23 8.68 -0.32
C THR A 207 22.25 7.88 0.55
N LEU A 208 20.93 8.11 0.38
CA LEU A 208 19.90 7.41 1.13
C LEU A 208 19.91 5.91 0.86
N ARG A 209 20.06 5.50 -0.42
CA ARG A 209 20.17 4.08 -0.80
C ARG A 209 21.33 3.40 -0.07
N ALA A 210 22.50 4.04 -0.03
CA ALA A 210 23.69 3.51 0.63
C ALA A 210 23.52 3.45 2.17
N GLU A 211 22.98 4.51 2.77
CA GLU A 211 22.70 4.58 4.20
C GLU A 211 21.72 3.51 4.68
N LEU A 212 20.71 3.18 3.86
CA LEU A 212 19.72 2.15 4.17
C LEU A 212 20.13 0.75 3.71
N GLU A 213 21.32 0.58 3.12
CA GLU A 213 21.85 -0.69 2.64
C GLU A 213 20.94 -1.35 1.58
N LEU A 214 20.32 -0.54 0.71
CA LEU A 214 19.43 -1.03 -0.35
C LEU A 214 20.23 -1.43 -1.60
N ASP A 215 19.72 -2.42 -2.33
CA ASP A 215 20.21 -2.71 -3.69
C ASP A 215 19.64 -1.70 -4.70
N ALA A 216 18.40 -1.24 -4.49
CA ALA A 216 17.75 -0.27 -5.36
C ALA A 216 16.85 0.71 -4.59
N LEU A 217 16.70 1.92 -5.15
CA LEU A 217 15.73 2.93 -4.73
C LEU A 217 14.95 3.39 -5.97
N LEU A 218 13.62 3.23 -5.96
CA LEU A 218 12.73 3.63 -7.04
C LEU A 218 11.88 4.82 -6.61
N ILE A 219 12.17 6.01 -7.12
CA ILE A 219 11.43 7.23 -6.80
C ILE A 219 10.36 7.48 -7.86
N THR A 220 9.07 7.40 -7.49
CA THR A 220 7.97 7.75 -8.39
C THR A 220 7.71 9.24 -8.37
N ARG A 221 7.54 9.87 -9.55
CA ARG A 221 7.57 11.33 -9.75
C ARG A 221 6.30 11.86 -10.43
N GLY A 222 5.21 11.11 -10.35
CA GLY A 222 3.94 11.44 -11.00
C GLY A 222 4.08 11.57 -12.51
N GLU A 223 3.66 12.68 -13.07
CA GLU A 223 3.74 12.96 -14.51
C GLU A 223 5.18 12.98 -15.07
N ARG A 224 6.18 13.16 -14.22
CA ARG A 224 7.61 13.08 -14.60
C ARG A 224 8.14 11.65 -14.66
N GLY A 225 7.28 10.63 -14.45
CA GLY A 225 7.66 9.23 -14.52
C GLY A 225 8.35 8.73 -13.25
N MET A 226 9.47 8.04 -13.36
CA MET A 226 10.18 7.48 -12.21
C MET A 226 11.70 7.44 -12.44
N THR A 227 12.45 7.46 -11.33
CA THR A 227 13.90 7.37 -11.32
C THR A 227 14.30 6.14 -10.49
N LEU A 228 15.04 5.23 -11.10
CA LEU A 228 15.59 4.04 -10.47
C LEU A 228 17.10 4.22 -10.25
N LEU A 229 17.52 4.12 -8.99
CA LEU A 229 18.90 4.12 -8.56
C LEU A 229 19.25 2.71 -8.10
N ARG A 230 20.32 2.12 -8.63
CA ARG A 230 20.76 0.76 -8.30
C ARG A 230 22.22 0.76 -7.89
N ARG A 231 22.59 -0.17 -7.05
CA ARG A 231 24.00 -0.41 -6.71
C ARG A 231 24.80 -0.69 -7.99
N ASP A 232 25.93 -0.03 -8.14
CA ASP A 232 26.88 -0.24 -9.22
C ASP A 232 26.32 -0.07 -10.65
N ALA A 233 25.26 0.74 -10.82
CA ALA A 233 24.66 1.03 -12.11
C ALA A 233 24.35 2.52 -12.27
N SER A 234 24.36 3.01 -13.50
CA SER A 234 23.94 4.39 -13.79
C SER A 234 22.46 4.58 -13.47
N PRO A 235 22.07 5.79 -13.01
CA PRO A 235 20.67 6.12 -12.79
C PRO A 235 19.83 5.89 -14.04
N PHE A 236 18.65 5.27 -13.87
CA PHE A 236 17.73 5.03 -14.97
C PHE A 236 16.46 5.86 -14.77
N GLN A 237 16.11 6.65 -15.78
CA GLN A 237 14.90 7.47 -15.77
C GLN A 237 13.90 6.93 -16.78
N LEU A 238 12.69 6.63 -16.32
CA LEU A 238 11.57 6.21 -17.14
C LEU A 238 10.52 7.32 -17.20
N PRO A 239 10.35 7.99 -18.36
CA PRO A 239 9.31 9.00 -18.50
C PRO A 239 7.91 8.39 -18.48
N THR A 240 6.92 9.15 -18.01
CA THR A 240 5.53 8.70 -18.11
C THR A 240 5.08 8.60 -19.57
N ARG A 241 4.23 7.61 -19.86
CA ARG A 241 3.57 7.44 -21.16
C ARG A 241 2.06 7.70 -21.09
N ALA A 242 1.56 8.11 -19.92
CA ALA A 242 0.16 8.44 -19.76
C ALA A 242 -0.23 9.64 -20.66
N ARG A 243 -1.31 9.50 -21.45
CA ARG A 243 -1.82 10.56 -22.33
C ARG A 243 -2.90 11.40 -21.66
N GLU A 244 -3.69 10.79 -20.79
CA GLU A 244 -4.72 11.45 -19.98
C GLU A 244 -4.80 10.71 -18.63
N VAL A 245 -4.85 11.46 -17.54
CA VAL A 245 -4.94 10.91 -16.17
C VAL A 245 -6.25 11.41 -15.56
N PHE A 246 -7.21 10.52 -15.38
CA PHE A 246 -8.49 10.82 -14.72
C PHE A 246 -8.45 10.48 -13.21
N ASP A 247 -7.71 9.46 -12.82
CA ASP A 247 -7.55 9.03 -11.44
C ASP A 247 -6.15 8.40 -11.25
N VAL A 248 -5.46 8.79 -10.19
CA VAL A 248 -4.13 8.26 -9.80
C VAL A 248 -4.22 7.31 -8.60
N THR A 249 -5.43 7.04 -8.10
CA THR A 249 -5.63 6.14 -6.96
C THR A 249 -5.10 4.74 -7.29
N GLY A 250 -4.22 4.20 -6.45
CA GLY A 250 -3.62 2.88 -6.64
C GLY A 250 -2.52 2.80 -7.71
N ALA A 251 -2.13 3.91 -8.35
CA ALA A 251 -1.00 3.89 -9.30
C ALA A 251 0.31 3.45 -8.62
N GLY A 252 0.55 3.89 -7.38
CA GLY A 252 1.68 3.46 -6.56
C GLY A 252 1.65 1.95 -6.29
N ASP A 253 0.49 1.41 -5.93
CA ASP A 253 0.29 -0.02 -5.66
C ASP A 253 0.59 -0.86 -6.91
N THR A 254 0.18 -0.37 -8.09
CA THR A 254 0.46 -1.03 -9.38
C THR A 254 1.97 -1.09 -9.66
N VAL A 255 2.71 0.00 -9.40
CA VAL A 255 4.17 0.01 -9.55
C VAL A 255 4.84 -0.94 -8.54
N SER A 256 4.30 -1.08 -7.32
CA SER A 256 4.84 -2.01 -6.33
C SER A 256 4.63 -3.47 -6.70
N ALA A 257 3.58 -3.77 -7.48
CA ALA A 257 3.21 -5.11 -7.91
C ALA A 257 3.92 -5.56 -9.20
N ALA A 258 4.45 -4.60 -10.00
CA ALA A 258 5.11 -4.84 -11.29
C ALA A 258 6.62 -5.06 -11.13
#